data_6389bb122f985253746878866cb55934
#
_entry.id   6389bb122f985253746878866cb55934
#
_cell.length_a   1.000
_cell.length_b   1.000
_cell.length_c   1.000
_cell.angle_alpha   90.00
_cell.angle_beta   90.00
_cell.angle_gamma   90.00
#
_symmetry.space_group_name_H-M   'P 1'
#
loop_
_entity.id
_entity.type
_entity.pdbx_description
1 polymer ?
#
loop_
_entity_poly.entity_id
_entity_poly.type
_entity_poly.pdbx_seq_one_letter_code
_entity_poly.pdbx_strand_id
1 'polypeptide(L)'
;MMTRAQIKQTAHQHLSDARLLLRQGRHDGAIYLGGYVVEMALKERLCRTLRWSGFPQTAKEFANFQSFKTHNLEVLLTLSGVETHVKLHYPTQWRTVAFWNPELRYNLPGTVSRIDAQAFIDAAAVLRRVLSP
;
A
#
# COMPACT_ATOMS: atom_id res chain seq x y z
N MET A 1 -4.83 5.39 17.54
CA MET A 1 -4.86 5.69 16.11
C MET A 1 -3.46 6.01 15.59
N MET A 2 -3.26 5.81 14.32
CA MET A 2 -1.98 6.12 13.67
C MET A 2 -2.10 7.48 12.98
N THR A 3 -1.25 8.44 13.35
CA THR A 3 -1.31 9.79 12.77
C THR A 3 -0.90 9.79 11.30
N ARG A 4 -1.30 10.81 10.55
CA ARG A 4 -0.91 10.96 9.14
C ARG A 4 0.61 10.97 8.98
N ALA A 5 1.32 11.66 9.86
CA ALA A 5 2.79 11.71 9.84
C ALA A 5 3.40 10.32 10.07
N GLN A 6 2.88 9.56 11.01
CA GLN A 6 3.32 8.19 11.28
C GLN A 6 3.06 7.27 10.09
N ILE A 7 1.92 7.40 9.43
CA ILE A 7 1.59 6.62 8.23
C ILE A 7 2.59 6.92 7.11
N LYS A 8 2.88 8.18 6.85
CA LYS A 8 3.87 8.58 5.85
C LYS A 8 5.25 8.01 6.16
N GLN A 9 5.67 8.12 7.40
CA GLN A 9 6.97 7.61 7.85
C GLN A 9 7.05 6.09 7.66
N THR A 10 5.99 5.38 8.01
CA THR A 10 5.90 3.93 7.84
C THR A 10 5.96 3.54 6.36
N ALA A 11 5.27 4.26 5.48
CA ALA A 11 5.32 4.01 4.05
C ALA A 11 6.74 4.19 3.50
N HIS A 12 7.43 5.25 3.91
CA HIS A 12 8.82 5.48 3.52
C HIS A 12 9.75 4.37 3.99
N GLN A 13 9.60 3.94 5.24
CA GLN A 13 10.43 2.88 5.82
C GLN A 13 10.19 1.56 5.10
N HIS A 14 8.95 1.20 4.85
CA HIS A 14 8.63 -0.03 4.13
C HIS A 14 9.16 -0.01 2.69
N LEU A 15 9.13 1.14 2.02
CA LEU A 15 9.68 1.26 0.67
C LEU A 15 11.21 1.07 0.67
N SER A 16 11.88 1.68 1.63
CA SER A 16 13.33 1.51 1.82
C SER A 16 13.69 0.04 2.07
N ASP A 17 12.94 -0.62 2.96
CA ASP A 17 13.15 -2.03 3.29
C ASP A 17 12.85 -2.94 2.09
N ALA A 18 11.79 -2.65 1.34
CA ALA A 18 11.44 -3.41 0.14
C ALA A 18 12.55 -3.31 -0.92
N ARG A 19 13.10 -2.12 -1.12
CA ARG A 19 14.23 -1.92 -2.05
C ARG A 19 15.48 -2.66 -1.61
N LEU A 20 15.76 -2.69 -0.31
CA LEU A 20 16.88 -3.45 0.23
C LEU A 20 16.70 -4.94 -0.02
N LEU A 21 15.52 -5.49 0.27
CA LEU A 21 15.20 -6.89 0.01
C LEU A 21 15.33 -7.24 -1.46
N LEU A 22 14.86 -6.35 -2.34
CA LEU A 22 14.98 -6.54 -3.79
C LEU A 22 16.44 -6.66 -4.22
N ARG A 23 17.31 -5.78 -3.73
CA ARG A 23 18.75 -5.81 -4.01
C ARG A 23 19.42 -7.09 -3.51
N GLN A 24 18.91 -7.65 -2.42
CA GLN A 24 19.44 -8.87 -1.82
C GLN A 24 18.82 -10.16 -2.41
N GLY A 25 18.01 -10.03 -3.46
CA GLY A 25 17.38 -11.17 -4.09
C GLY A 25 16.19 -11.76 -3.34
N ARG A 26 15.67 -11.05 -2.33
CA ARG A 26 14.51 -11.47 -1.53
C ARG A 26 13.23 -10.93 -2.17
N HIS A 27 12.86 -11.48 -3.32
CA HIS A 27 11.78 -10.93 -4.16
C HIS A 27 10.41 -11.04 -3.51
N ASP A 28 10.10 -12.16 -2.87
CA ASP A 28 8.81 -12.34 -2.19
C ASP A 28 8.64 -11.35 -1.02
N GLY A 29 9.68 -11.19 -0.21
CA GLY A 29 9.68 -10.22 0.89
C GLY A 29 9.57 -8.78 0.39
N ALA A 30 10.21 -8.46 -0.73
CA ALA A 30 10.13 -7.14 -1.34
C ALA A 30 8.68 -6.80 -1.74
N ILE A 31 7.99 -7.72 -2.42
CA ILE A 31 6.58 -7.53 -2.81
C ILE A 31 5.69 -7.44 -1.57
N TYR A 32 5.93 -8.28 -0.57
CA TYR A 32 5.14 -8.26 0.66
C TYR A 32 5.17 -6.86 1.32
N LEU A 33 6.37 -6.30 1.51
CA LEU A 33 6.51 -4.96 2.06
C LEU A 33 6.06 -3.86 1.08
N GLY A 34 6.31 -4.04 -0.21
CA GLY A 34 5.90 -3.09 -1.23
C GLY A 34 4.39 -2.87 -1.28
N GLY A 35 3.62 -3.91 -1.06
CA GLY A 35 2.16 -3.80 -0.96
C GLY A 35 1.71 -2.97 0.23
N TYR A 36 2.40 -3.10 1.35
CA TYR A 36 2.12 -2.25 2.53
C TYR A 36 2.43 -0.77 2.26
N VAL A 37 3.39 -0.47 1.40
CA VAL A 37 3.66 0.92 0.98
C VAL A 37 2.40 1.52 0.36
N VAL A 38 1.76 0.79 -0.56
CA VAL A 38 0.53 1.24 -1.22
C VAL A 38 -0.62 1.32 -0.21
N GLU A 39 -0.76 0.33 0.66
CA GLU A 39 -1.78 0.34 1.71
C GLU A 39 -1.65 1.56 2.61
N MET A 40 -0.44 1.86 3.07
CA MET A 40 -0.20 3.03 3.92
C MET A 40 -0.48 4.34 3.18
N ALA A 41 -0.07 4.43 1.92
CA ALA A 41 -0.34 5.62 1.10
C ALA A 41 -1.84 5.84 0.91
N LEU A 42 -2.61 4.78 0.69
CA LEU A 42 -4.07 4.85 0.60
C LEU A 42 -4.70 5.29 1.92
N LYS A 43 -4.23 4.77 3.05
CA LYS A 43 -4.73 5.15 4.37
C LYS A 43 -4.44 6.61 4.68
N GLU A 44 -3.27 7.11 4.31
CA GLU A 44 -2.97 8.54 4.48
C GLU A 44 -3.87 9.41 3.58
N ARG A 45 -4.11 8.97 2.33
CA ARG A 45 -5.04 9.66 1.44
C ARG A 45 -6.46 9.68 2.00
N LEU A 46 -6.92 8.56 2.55
CA LEU A 46 -8.22 8.47 3.22
C LEU A 46 -8.33 9.51 4.34
N CYS A 47 -7.30 9.63 5.18
CA CYS A 47 -7.28 10.64 6.23
C CYS A 47 -7.42 12.05 5.67
N ARG A 48 -6.75 12.35 4.55
CA ARG A 48 -6.88 13.67 3.89
C ARG A 48 -8.29 13.90 3.38
N THR A 49 -8.83 12.94 2.65
CA THR A 49 -10.17 13.05 2.04
C THR A 49 -11.23 13.24 3.10
N LEU A 50 -11.13 12.50 4.21
CA LEU A 50 -12.10 12.53 5.28
C LEU A 50 -11.78 13.57 6.36
N ARG A 51 -10.67 14.26 6.23
CA ARG A 51 -10.16 15.24 7.20
C ARG A 51 -9.96 14.62 8.59
N TRP A 52 -9.49 13.38 8.61
CA TRP A 52 -9.11 12.68 9.84
C TRP A 52 -7.68 13.04 10.22
N SER A 53 -7.43 13.19 11.52
CA SER A 53 -6.07 13.41 12.03
C SER A 53 -5.21 12.16 12.00
N GLY A 54 -5.84 10.98 11.95
CA GLY A 54 -5.17 9.69 11.85
C GLY A 54 -6.13 8.57 11.48
N PHE A 55 -5.59 7.40 11.21
CA PHE A 55 -6.34 6.22 10.80
C PHE A 55 -6.62 5.31 12.02
N PRO A 56 -7.83 4.74 12.13
CA PRO A 56 -8.15 3.82 13.22
C PRO A 56 -7.21 2.61 13.28
N GLN A 57 -6.91 2.13 14.48
CA GLN A 57 -6.05 0.95 14.69
C GLN A 57 -6.73 -0.10 15.57
N THR A 58 -7.50 0.32 16.58
CA THR A 58 -8.11 -0.60 17.53
C THR A 58 -9.53 -0.96 17.14
N ALA A 59 -10.04 -2.09 17.66
CA ALA A 59 -11.43 -2.51 17.44
C ALA A 59 -12.42 -1.42 17.86
N LYS A 60 -12.14 -0.71 18.95
CA LYS A 60 -12.98 0.38 19.43
C LYS A 60 -12.99 1.55 18.45
N GLU A 61 -11.82 1.93 17.93
CA GLU A 61 -11.71 2.99 16.93
C GLU A 61 -12.44 2.65 15.63
N PHE A 62 -12.44 1.37 15.23
CA PHE A 62 -13.14 0.92 14.02
C PHE A 62 -14.65 0.69 14.22
N ALA A 63 -15.18 0.79 15.45
CA ALA A 63 -16.56 0.40 15.74
C ALA A 63 -17.60 0.99 14.79
N ASN A 64 -17.44 2.27 14.41
CA ASN A 64 -18.34 2.96 13.48
C ASN A 64 -17.76 3.06 12.06
N PHE A 65 -16.64 2.40 11.79
CA PHE A 65 -15.91 2.52 10.52
C PHE A 65 -15.42 1.15 10.03
N GLN A 66 -16.24 0.12 10.18
CA GLN A 66 -15.85 -1.26 9.85
C GLN A 66 -15.43 -1.44 8.39
N SER A 67 -15.99 -0.66 7.47
CA SER A 67 -15.63 -0.71 6.04
C SER A 67 -14.17 -0.35 5.79
N PHE A 68 -13.55 0.40 6.69
CA PHE A 68 -12.14 0.82 6.55
C PHE A 68 -11.17 -0.21 7.14
N LYS A 69 -11.66 -1.20 7.89
CA LYS A 69 -10.84 -2.25 8.47
C LYS A 69 -10.58 -3.34 7.43
N THR A 70 -9.68 -3.06 6.51
CA THR A 70 -9.36 -3.95 5.40
C THR A 70 -7.92 -3.74 4.93
N HIS A 71 -7.36 -4.79 4.35
CA HIS A 71 -6.08 -4.74 3.63
C HIS A 71 -6.31 -4.81 2.11
N ASN A 72 -7.56 -4.82 1.67
CA ASN A 72 -7.89 -4.89 0.25
C ASN A 72 -7.64 -3.54 -0.41
N LEU A 73 -6.63 -3.47 -1.28
CA LEU A 73 -6.22 -2.22 -1.93
C LEU A 73 -7.33 -1.62 -2.79
N GLU A 74 -8.11 -2.46 -3.47
CA GLU A 74 -9.21 -2.00 -4.32
C GLU A 74 -10.30 -1.31 -3.49
N VAL A 75 -10.65 -1.88 -2.34
CA VAL A 75 -11.60 -1.29 -1.41
C VAL A 75 -11.08 0.05 -0.88
N LEU A 76 -9.81 0.08 -0.45
CA LEU A 76 -9.21 1.31 0.06
C LEU A 76 -9.16 2.40 -1.02
N LEU A 77 -8.86 2.04 -2.27
CA LEU A 77 -8.86 2.99 -3.37
C LEU A 77 -10.26 3.54 -3.62
N THR A 78 -11.28 2.69 -3.63
CA THR A 78 -12.68 3.12 -3.80
C THR A 78 -13.06 4.14 -2.73
N LEU A 79 -12.65 3.92 -1.48
CA LEU A 79 -12.97 4.80 -0.36
C LEU A 79 -12.11 6.08 -0.33
N SER A 80 -10.99 6.10 -1.03
CA SER A 80 -10.00 7.18 -0.95
C SER A 80 -10.44 8.51 -1.56
N GLY A 81 -11.43 8.49 -2.44
CA GLY A 81 -11.86 9.68 -3.19
C GLY A 81 -11.01 9.99 -4.42
N VAL A 82 -9.98 9.20 -4.72
CA VAL A 82 -9.10 9.41 -5.88
C VAL A 82 -9.07 8.23 -6.85
N GLU A 83 -10.04 7.33 -6.76
CA GLU A 83 -10.10 6.12 -7.60
C GLU A 83 -10.05 6.45 -9.08
N THR A 84 -10.89 7.38 -9.54
CA THR A 84 -10.96 7.75 -10.94
C THR A 84 -9.65 8.34 -11.43
N HIS A 85 -9.04 9.20 -10.64
CA HIS A 85 -7.75 9.80 -10.98
C HIS A 85 -6.65 8.74 -11.14
N VAL A 86 -6.56 7.82 -10.20
CA VAL A 86 -5.53 6.75 -10.22
C VAL A 86 -5.76 5.82 -11.40
N LYS A 87 -6.98 5.34 -11.60
CA LYS A 87 -7.29 4.39 -12.68
C LYS A 87 -7.16 5.01 -14.07
N LEU A 88 -7.42 6.31 -14.21
CA LEU A 88 -7.29 7.02 -15.47
C LEU A 88 -5.83 7.36 -15.81
N HIS A 89 -5.06 7.85 -14.85
CA HIS A 89 -3.72 8.37 -15.09
C HIS A 89 -2.59 7.37 -14.77
N TYR A 90 -2.86 6.36 -13.93
CA TYR A 90 -1.87 5.38 -13.50
C TYR A 90 -2.40 3.93 -13.61
N PRO A 91 -3.04 3.56 -14.75
CA PRO A 91 -3.69 2.25 -14.88
C PRO A 91 -2.70 1.09 -14.81
N THR A 92 -1.51 1.24 -15.38
CA THR A 92 -0.49 0.19 -15.37
C THR A 92 0.04 -0.06 -13.97
N GLN A 93 0.36 1.01 -13.25
CA GLN A 93 0.85 0.92 -11.88
C GLN A 93 -0.21 0.29 -10.97
N TRP A 94 -1.46 0.70 -11.12
CA TRP A 94 -2.54 0.14 -10.31
C TRP A 94 -2.74 -1.36 -10.58
N ARG A 95 -2.79 -1.76 -11.84
CA ARG A 95 -2.92 -3.19 -12.18
C ARG A 95 -1.78 -4.02 -11.62
N THR A 96 -0.58 -3.48 -11.58
CA THR A 96 0.60 -4.17 -11.08
C THR A 96 0.47 -4.49 -9.59
N VAL A 97 -0.13 -3.63 -8.77
CA VAL A 97 -0.21 -3.80 -7.32
C VAL A 97 -1.58 -4.29 -6.83
N ALA A 98 -2.63 -4.16 -7.61
CA ALA A 98 -4.00 -4.35 -7.15
C ALA A 98 -4.30 -5.75 -6.59
N PHE A 99 -3.60 -6.78 -7.08
CA PHE A 99 -3.78 -8.16 -6.62
C PHE A 99 -3.19 -8.43 -5.24
N TRP A 100 -2.34 -7.53 -4.74
CA TRP A 100 -1.62 -7.74 -3.50
C TRP A 100 -2.56 -7.84 -2.28
N ASN A 101 -2.22 -8.74 -1.36
CA ASN A 101 -2.82 -8.84 -0.04
C ASN A 101 -1.81 -9.48 0.92
N PRO A 102 -1.98 -9.34 2.25
CA PRO A 102 -1.04 -9.88 3.23
C PRO A 102 -0.89 -11.40 3.21
N GLU A 103 -1.83 -12.13 2.62
CA GLU A 103 -1.77 -13.59 2.51
C GLU A 103 -0.61 -14.06 1.60
N LEU A 104 -0.03 -13.17 0.80
CA LEU A 104 1.12 -13.49 -0.05
C LEU A 104 2.31 -14.03 0.75
N ARG A 105 2.42 -13.70 2.05
CA ARG A 105 3.48 -14.20 2.92
C ARG A 105 3.45 -15.73 3.10
N TYR A 106 2.31 -16.36 2.81
CA TYR A 106 2.16 -17.82 2.92
C TYR A 106 2.44 -18.54 1.61
N ASN A 107 2.76 -17.83 0.53
CA ASN A 107 3.16 -18.44 -0.72
C ASN A 107 4.56 -19.07 -0.60
N LEU A 108 4.82 -20.09 -1.42
CA LEU A 108 6.14 -20.73 -1.45
C LEU A 108 7.22 -19.71 -1.84
N PRO A 109 8.34 -19.64 -1.11
CA PRO A 109 9.45 -18.76 -1.45
C PRO A 109 10.00 -19.04 -2.84
N GLY A 110 10.48 -18.00 -3.52
CA GLY A 110 11.14 -18.12 -4.83
C GLY A 110 10.20 -18.21 -6.01
N THR A 111 8.89 -17.96 -5.82
CA THR A 111 7.91 -18.01 -6.91
C THR A 111 7.87 -16.72 -7.73
N VAL A 112 8.47 -15.65 -7.23
CA VAL A 112 8.45 -14.32 -7.86
C VAL A 112 9.79 -14.05 -8.53
N SER A 113 9.75 -13.67 -9.82
CA SER A 113 10.95 -13.27 -10.54
C SER A 113 11.44 -11.89 -10.11
N ARG A 114 12.72 -11.61 -10.37
CA ARG A 114 13.29 -10.28 -10.13
C ARG A 114 12.58 -9.20 -10.94
N ILE A 115 12.27 -9.49 -12.19
CA ILE A 115 11.62 -8.54 -13.10
C ILE A 115 10.24 -8.15 -12.54
N ASP A 116 9.47 -9.13 -12.09
CA ASP A 116 8.14 -8.88 -11.53
C ASP A 116 8.23 -8.13 -10.20
N ALA A 117 9.19 -8.49 -9.35
CA ALA A 117 9.39 -7.78 -8.08
C ALA A 117 9.82 -6.32 -8.33
N GLN A 118 10.72 -6.08 -9.28
CA GLN A 118 11.15 -4.73 -9.63
C GLN A 118 9.98 -3.90 -10.15
N ALA A 119 9.17 -4.47 -11.04
CA ALA A 119 7.99 -3.79 -11.58
C ALA A 119 7.00 -3.43 -10.47
N PHE A 120 6.79 -4.35 -9.51
CA PHE A 120 5.91 -4.10 -8.38
C PHE A 120 6.41 -2.95 -7.50
N ILE A 121 7.69 -2.97 -7.13
CA ILE A 121 8.27 -1.92 -6.29
C ILE A 121 8.26 -0.56 -7.01
N ASP A 122 8.55 -0.53 -8.30
CA ASP A 122 8.49 0.71 -9.08
C ASP A 122 7.06 1.28 -9.10
N ALA A 123 6.07 0.42 -9.32
CA ALA A 123 4.66 0.81 -9.28
C ALA A 123 4.25 1.32 -7.89
N ALA A 124 4.66 0.64 -6.84
CA ALA A 124 4.37 1.04 -5.46
C ALA A 124 4.99 2.41 -5.14
N ALA A 125 6.21 2.67 -5.60
CA ALA A 125 6.89 3.95 -5.40
C ALA A 125 6.15 5.10 -6.11
N VAL A 126 5.70 4.88 -7.34
CA VAL A 126 4.91 5.87 -8.08
C VAL A 126 3.60 6.16 -7.35
N LEU A 127 2.86 5.12 -6.98
CA LEU A 127 1.57 5.26 -6.31
C LEU A 127 1.69 5.96 -4.96
N ARG A 128 2.77 5.67 -4.21
CA ARG A 128 3.02 6.38 -2.95
C ARG A 128 3.12 7.90 -3.18
N ARG A 129 3.85 8.32 -4.19
CA ARG A 129 3.98 9.76 -4.49
C ARG A 129 2.65 10.39 -4.94
N VAL A 130 1.85 9.63 -5.70
CA VAL A 130 0.56 10.10 -6.20
C VAL A 130 -0.47 10.20 -5.08
N LEU A 131 -0.54 9.18 -4.24
CA LEU A 131 -1.56 9.06 -3.19
C LEU A 131 -1.22 9.90 -1.95
N SER A 132 0.05 9.92 -1.57
CA SER A 132 0.52 10.54 -0.32
C SER A 132 1.78 11.39 -0.58
N PRO A 133 1.62 12.46 -1.33
CA PRO A 133 2.75 13.36 -1.68
C PRO A 133 3.35 14.05 -0.46
#